data_f34f4ded65e29c73a046b9ba9b720b2e
#
_entry.id   f34f4ded65e29c73a046b9ba9b720b2e
#
_cell.length_a   1.000
_cell.length_b   1.000
_cell.length_c   1.000
_cell.angle_alpha   90.00
_cell.angle_beta   90.00
_cell.angle_gamma   90.00
#
_symmetry.space_group_name_H-M   'P 1'
#
loop_
_entity.id
_entity.type
_entity.pdbx_description
1 polymer ?
#
loop_
_entity_poly.entity_id
_entity_poly.type
_entity_poly.pdbx_seq_one_letter_code
_entity_poly.pdbx_strand_id
1 'polypeptide(L)'
;MNSDQNIKEVLSNYPISMEQVEVIPVKTGLIHTSYKVTEAQEASYLLQKINTSVFRDVKTLMENIALVTNILKNAFRGSSYESLELLKTNNGHLFYKNECAAWRIYHFKEHLTGCDVPNNKEMVREAGKAFSVTDPEKLSVTIPNFHSMQKRYGQLQHVLKNTTAELSHIDPLFKQIEEFKQLLLPLEYAMDSEEIPLRITHNDSKFNNLLFDEAGKARCVVDLDTVMPGIIHFDVGDCLRTLTPSTPEDEPELANIKLRKGFHSAFLEGFVGNESGWLTKNEIKFLPYSAPYMALIMGIRFLTDYLQGNIYFSSDHPEHNLIRARCQVEVTKQ
;
A
#
# COMPACT_ATOMS: atom_id res chain seq x y z
N MET A 1 3.08 -1.04 -32.36
CA MET A 1 2.09 0.08 -32.30
C MET A 1 2.67 1.17 -31.42
N ASN A 2 2.61 2.41 -31.86
CA ASN A 2 3.15 3.55 -31.10
C ASN A 2 2.35 3.71 -29.79
N SER A 3 3.02 3.98 -28.67
CA SER A 3 2.38 4.16 -27.35
C SER A 3 1.19 5.11 -27.37
N ASP A 4 1.29 6.18 -28.16
CA ASP A 4 0.28 7.24 -28.26
C ASP A 4 -0.99 6.81 -29.01
N GLN A 5 -0.87 5.93 -30.00
CA GLN A 5 -2.05 5.37 -30.70
C GLN A 5 -2.87 4.47 -29.79
N ASN A 6 -2.21 3.71 -28.91
CA ASN A 6 -2.87 2.83 -27.95
C ASN A 6 -3.64 3.64 -26.87
N ILE A 7 -3.07 4.76 -26.39
CA ILE A 7 -3.75 5.61 -25.38
C ILE A 7 -5.01 6.27 -25.98
N LYS A 8 -4.95 6.79 -27.22
CA LYS A 8 -6.11 7.37 -27.88
C LYS A 8 -7.24 6.38 -28.05
N GLU A 9 -6.94 5.15 -28.45
CA GLU A 9 -7.91 4.06 -28.55
C GLU A 9 -8.55 3.80 -27.18
N VAL A 10 -7.76 3.71 -26.12
CA VAL A 10 -8.25 3.50 -24.76
C VAL A 10 -9.21 4.63 -24.35
N LEU A 11 -8.79 5.88 -24.51
CA LEU A 11 -9.57 7.06 -24.11
C LEU A 11 -10.90 7.17 -24.86
N SER A 12 -10.97 6.77 -26.14
CA SER A 12 -12.22 6.77 -26.92
C SER A 12 -13.30 5.85 -26.37
N ASN A 13 -12.93 4.92 -25.48
CA ASN A 13 -13.90 4.04 -24.77
C ASN A 13 -14.48 4.69 -23.50
N TYR A 14 -14.07 5.91 -23.16
CA TYR A 14 -14.56 6.65 -22.00
C TYR A 14 -15.28 7.94 -22.43
N PRO A 15 -16.16 8.50 -21.61
CA PRO A 15 -16.86 9.75 -21.92
C PRO A 15 -15.92 10.96 -21.78
N ILE A 16 -14.84 10.97 -22.56
CA ILE A 16 -13.80 12.01 -22.63
C ILE A 16 -13.80 12.57 -24.05
N SER A 17 -13.89 13.89 -24.21
CA SER A 17 -13.77 14.53 -25.51
C SER A 17 -12.34 14.46 -26.02
N MET A 18 -12.16 13.97 -27.23
CA MET A 18 -10.83 13.79 -27.85
C MET A 18 -10.31 15.03 -28.55
N GLU A 19 -11.06 16.14 -28.58
CA GLU A 19 -10.71 17.31 -29.38
C GLU A 19 -9.49 18.08 -28.85
N GLN A 20 -9.32 18.17 -27.51
CA GLN A 20 -8.19 18.83 -26.87
C GLN A 20 -7.74 18.04 -25.64
N VAL A 21 -7.18 16.86 -25.88
CA VAL A 21 -6.67 16.01 -24.79
C VAL A 21 -5.16 16.11 -24.71
N GLU A 22 -4.66 16.48 -23.54
CA GLU A 22 -3.25 16.38 -23.18
C GLU A 22 -3.03 15.12 -22.32
N VAL A 23 -1.95 14.37 -22.59
CA VAL A 23 -1.59 13.17 -21.84
C VAL A 23 -0.14 13.27 -21.38
N ILE A 24 0.05 13.31 -20.07
CA ILE A 24 1.36 13.44 -19.42
C ILE A 24 1.65 12.18 -18.58
N PRO A 25 2.80 11.49 -18.80
CA PRO A 25 3.19 10.37 -17.96
C PRO A 25 3.37 10.79 -16.49
N VAL A 26 2.80 10.01 -15.56
CA VAL A 26 3.00 10.17 -14.12
C VAL A 26 4.04 9.15 -13.66
N LYS A 27 5.15 9.63 -13.15
CA LYS A 27 6.30 8.79 -12.73
C LYS A 27 6.20 8.28 -11.29
N THR A 28 5.22 8.75 -10.52
CA THR A 28 4.95 8.31 -9.15
C THR A 28 4.07 7.07 -9.19
N GLY A 29 4.54 5.96 -8.67
CA GLY A 29 3.83 4.68 -8.65
C GLY A 29 4.70 3.57 -9.26
N LEU A 30 4.84 2.46 -8.51
CA LEU A 30 5.81 1.40 -8.85
C LEU A 30 5.18 0.21 -9.59
N ILE A 31 3.84 0.12 -9.61
CA ILE A 31 3.14 -1.09 -10.08
C ILE A 31 2.47 -0.86 -11.44
N HIS A 32 1.76 0.25 -11.58
CA HIS A 32 1.00 0.58 -12.78
C HIS A 32 1.72 1.62 -13.64
N THR A 33 1.48 1.59 -14.95
CA THR A 33 1.84 2.73 -15.80
C THR A 33 0.71 3.75 -15.74
N SER A 34 1.03 4.97 -15.32
CA SER A 34 0.04 6.01 -15.03
C SER A 34 0.23 7.24 -15.92
N TYR A 35 -0.87 7.89 -16.28
CA TYR A 35 -0.89 9.11 -17.06
C TYR A 35 -1.91 10.08 -16.48
N LYS A 36 -1.54 11.37 -16.38
CA LYS A 36 -2.51 12.44 -16.19
C LYS A 36 -3.09 12.78 -17.56
N VAL A 37 -4.41 12.79 -17.66
CA VAL A 37 -5.16 13.16 -18.88
C VAL A 37 -5.94 14.41 -18.56
N THR A 38 -5.74 15.48 -19.32
CA THR A 38 -6.46 16.75 -19.16
C THR A 38 -7.31 16.98 -20.40
N GLU A 39 -8.61 17.22 -20.21
CA GLU A 39 -9.58 17.49 -21.25
C GLU A 39 -9.91 18.99 -21.28
N ALA A 40 -9.64 19.65 -22.41
CA ALA A 40 -10.02 21.05 -22.66
C ALA A 40 -9.81 22.02 -21.47
N GLN A 41 -8.82 21.77 -20.60
CA GLN A 41 -8.48 22.51 -19.38
C GLN A 41 -9.60 22.52 -18.30
N GLU A 42 -10.65 21.74 -18.46
CA GLU A 42 -11.81 21.73 -17.52
C GLU A 42 -11.83 20.52 -16.61
N ALA A 43 -11.40 19.34 -17.09
CA ALA A 43 -11.39 18.11 -16.32
C ALA A 43 -10.06 17.37 -16.44
N SER A 44 -9.61 16.82 -15.32
CA SER A 44 -8.41 15.97 -15.27
C SER A 44 -8.73 14.57 -14.76
N TYR A 45 -8.02 13.63 -15.32
CA TYR A 45 -8.19 12.21 -15.03
C TYR A 45 -6.83 11.54 -14.77
N LEU A 46 -6.83 10.46 -14.00
CA LEU A 46 -5.71 9.54 -13.87
C LEU A 46 -6.02 8.28 -14.66
N LEU A 47 -5.39 8.12 -15.83
CA LEU A 47 -5.44 6.88 -16.61
C LEU A 47 -4.36 5.93 -16.12
N GLN A 48 -4.72 4.69 -15.82
CA GLN A 48 -3.78 3.66 -15.38
C GLN A 48 -3.91 2.38 -16.21
N LYS A 49 -2.75 1.92 -16.72
CA LYS A 49 -2.61 0.57 -17.27
C LYS A 49 -2.36 -0.39 -16.11
N ILE A 50 -3.30 -1.29 -15.88
CA ILE A 50 -3.24 -2.25 -14.76
C ILE A 50 -2.14 -3.29 -15.04
N ASN A 51 -1.29 -3.52 -14.04
CA ASN A 51 -0.27 -4.58 -14.12
C ASN A 51 -0.91 -5.94 -13.86
N THR A 52 -1.25 -6.65 -14.93
CA THR A 52 -1.92 -7.96 -14.88
C THR A 52 -1.00 -9.12 -14.47
N SER A 53 0.31 -8.90 -14.39
CA SER A 53 1.22 -9.89 -13.82
C SER A 53 1.10 -9.97 -12.29
N VAL A 54 0.78 -8.84 -11.66
CA VAL A 54 0.50 -8.73 -10.21
C VAL A 54 -0.97 -9.02 -9.91
N PHE A 55 -1.87 -8.33 -10.61
CA PHE A 55 -3.33 -8.44 -10.44
C PHE A 55 -3.94 -9.28 -11.56
N ARG A 56 -3.92 -10.59 -11.38
CA ARG A 56 -4.35 -11.55 -12.42
C ARG A 56 -5.85 -11.52 -12.68
N ASP A 57 -6.66 -11.28 -11.64
CA ASP A 57 -8.11 -11.13 -11.75
C ASP A 57 -8.50 -9.65 -11.66
N VAL A 58 -8.42 -8.97 -12.82
CA VAL A 58 -8.75 -7.55 -12.94
C VAL A 58 -10.22 -7.29 -12.59
N LYS A 59 -11.12 -8.24 -12.88
CA LYS A 59 -12.54 -8.06 -12.58
C LYS A 59 -12.78 -7.97 -11.08
N THR A 60 -12.30 -8.94 -10.32
CA THR A 60 -12.42 -8.94 -8.86
C THR A 60 -11.74 -7.72 -8.23
N LEU A 61 -10.56 -7.33 -8.72
CA LEU A 61 -9.88 -6.11 -8.30
C LEU A 61 -10.77 -4.88 -8.45
N MET A 62 -11.36 -4.69 -9.63
CA MET A 62 -12.16 -3.50 -9.92
C MET A 62 -13.52 -3.52 -9.20
N GLU A 63 -14.08 -4.68 -8.93
CA GLU A 63 -15.28 -4.85 -8.11
C GLU A 63 -15.02 -4.45 -6.65
N ASN A 64 -13.89 -4.87 -6.06
CA ASN A 64 -13.47 -4.43 -4.71
C ASN A 64 -13.30 -2.90 -4.65
N ILE A 65 -12.57 -2.33 -5.61
CA ILE A 65 -12.33 -0.88 -5.66
C ILE A 65 -13.65 -0.11 -5.77
N ALA A 66 -14.55 -0.55 -6.65
CA ALA A 66 -15.85 0.10 -6.81
C ALA A 66 -16.71 0.00 -5.55
N LEU A 67 -16.65 -1.14 -4.85
CA LEU A 67 -17.36 -1.32 -3.59
C LEU A 67 -16.80 -0.40 -2.50
N VAL A 68 -15.48 -0.39 -2.31
CA VAL A 68 -14.82 0.44 -1.29
C VAL A 68 -15.01 1.93 -1.56
N THR A 69 -14.83 2.39 -2.80
CA THR A 69 -15.07 3.79 -3.15
C THR A 69 -16.52 4.22 -2.86
N ASN A 70 -17.49 3.33 -3.08
CA ASN A 70 -18.89 3.60 -2.76
C ASN A 70 -19.15 3.62 -1.24
N ILE A 71 -18.55 2.71 -0.47
CA ILE A 71 -18.62 2.71 1.01
C ILE A 71 -18.04 4.02 1.54
N LEU A 72 -16.83 4.39 1.10
CA LEU A 72 -16.17 5.63 1.52
C LEU A 72 -16.97 6.87 1.13
N LYS A 73 -17.51 6.93 -0.08
CA LYS A 73 -18.36 8.05 -0.54
C LYS A 73 -19.60 8.24 0.35
N ASN A 74 -20.21 7.14 0.81
CA ASN A 74 -21.37 7.19 1.70
C ASN A 74 -20.96 7.57 3.13
N ALA A 75 -19.87 6.98 3.66
CA ALA A 75 -19.35 7.27 4.99
C ALA A 75 -18.89 8.73 5.14
N PHE A 76 -18.31 9.29 4.08
CA PHE A 76 -17.79 10.66 4.07
C PHE A 76 -18.82 11.73 3.70
N ARG A 77 -20.08 11.35 3.48
CA ARG A 77 -21.14 12.30 3.12
C ARG A 77 -21.30 13.37 4.20
N GLY A 78 -21.09 14.64 3.82
CA GLY A 78 -21.15 15.78 4.74
C GLY A 78 -19.87 15.99 5.57
N SER A 79 -18.84 15.19 5.37
CA SER A 79 -17.51 15.42 5.92
C SER A 79 -16.60 16.12 4.91
N SER A 80 -15.39 16.44 5.33
CA SER A 80 -14.35 16.99 4.46
C SER A 80 -13.45 15.91 3.80
N TYR A 81 -13.72 14.64 4.07
CA TYR A 81 -13.03 13.53 3.40
C TYR A 81 -13.66 13.26 2.03
N GLU A 82 -12.83 12.80 1.11
CA GLU A 82 -13.23 12.45 -0.25
C GLU A 82 -12.87 10.97 -0.55
N SER A 83 -13.62 10.35 -1.44
CA SER A 83 -13.27 9.06 -2.01
C SER A 83 -12.67 9.24 -3.41
N LEU A 84 -11.90 8.26 -3.88
CA LEU A 84 -11.61 8.14 -5.29
C LEU A 84 -12.91 7.92 -6.08
N GLU A 85 -12.95 8.43 -7.30
CA GLU A 85 -14.09 8.27 -8.20
C GLU A 85 -13.64 7.63 -9.52
N LEU A 86 -14.15 6.43 -9.78
CA LEU A 86 -13.92 5.73 -11.04
C LEU A 86 -14.75 6.36 -12.15
N LEU A 87 -14.11 6.66 -13.29
CA LEU A 87 -14.81 6.98 -14.52
C LEU A 87 -15.14 5.67 -15.25
N LYS A 88 -16.45 5.39 -15.46
CA LYS A 88 -16.89 4.22 -16.19
C LYS A 88 -16.70 4.41 -17.70
N THR A 89 -16.51 3.32 -18.42
CA THR A 89 -16.50 3.32 -19.88
C THR A 89 -17.86 3.77 -20.44
N ASN A 90 -17.92 4.11 -21.71
CA ASN A 90 -19.17 4.47 -22.43
C ASN A 90 -20.25 3.38 -22.33
N ASN A 91 -19.84 2.13 -22.12
CA ASN A 91 -20.74 0.98 -21.92
C ASN A 91 -21.01 0.67 -20.45
N GLY A 92 -20.61 1.54 -19.50
CA GLY A 92 -20.84 1.40 -18.07
C GLY A 92 -19.92 0.43 -17.33
N HIS A 93 -18.86 -0.10 -17.97
CA HIS A 93 -17.88 -0.97 -17.32
C HIS A 93 -16.91 -0.18 -16.44
N LEU A 94 -16.38 -0.85 -15.40
CA LEU A 94 -15.42 -0.26 -14.46
C LEU A 94 -14.01 -0.09 -15.04
N PHE A 95 -13.69 -0.81 -16.10
CA PHE A 95 -12.39 -0.79 -16.79
C PHE A 95 -12.56 -1.14 -18.25
N TYR A 96 -11.62 -0.72 -19.08
CA TYR A 96 -11.49 -1.14 -20.46
C TYR A 96 -10.44 -2.23 -20.59
N LYS A 97 -10.68 -3.24 -21.40
CA LYS A 97 -9.73 -4.32 -21.68
C LYS A 97 -9.69 -4.62 -23.17
N ASN A 98 -8.49 -4.67 -23.71
CA ASN A 98 -8.21 -5.22 -25.04
C ASN A 98 -7.32 -6.47 -24.93
N GLU A 99 -6.86 -6.99 -26.06
CA GLU A 99 -6.00 -8.19 -26.11
C GLU A 99 -4.67 -8.04 -25.36
N CYS A 100 -4.16 -6.80 -25.22
CA CYS A 100 -2.82 -6.52 -24.70
C CYS A 100 -2.82 -6.02 -23.24
N ALA A 101 -3.91 -5.38 -22.77
CA ALA A 101 -3.91 -4.69 -21.50
C ALA A 101 -5.31 -4.42 -20.93
N ALA A 102 -5.36 -4.15 -19.63
CA ALA A 102 -6.53 -3.61 -18.95
C ALA A 102 -6.22 -2.19 -18.44
N TRP A 103 -7.21 -1.31 -18.52
CA TRP A 103 -7.08 0.11 -18.22
C TRP A 103 -8.26 0.59 -17.39
N ARG A 104 -7.96 1.49 -16.43
CA ARG A 104 -8.98 2.19 -15.64
C ARG A 104 -8.71 3.68 -15.61
N ILE A 105 -9.74 4.46 -15.29
CA ILE A 105 -9.64 5.91 -15.15
C ILE A 105 -10.29 6.32 -13.84
N TYR A 106 -9.61 7.22 -13.12
CA TYR A 106 -10.15 7.95 -11.98
C TYR A 106 -10.28 9.44 -12.33
N HIS A 107 -11.23 10.14 -11.70
CA HIS A 107 -11.20 11.60 -11.65
C HIS A 107 -9.98 12.04 -10.85
N PHE A 108 -9.19 12.97 -11.41
CA PHE A 108 -8.00 13.48 -10.75
C PHE A 108 -8.36 14.52 -9.69
N LYS A 109 -7.70 14.50 -8.55
CA LYS A 109 -7.95 15.42 -7.42
C LYS A 109 -6.96 16.58 -7.45
N GLU A 110 -7.20 17.59 -8.28
CA GLU A 110 -6.29 18.73 -8.51
C GLU A 110 -5.99 19.55 -7.25
N HIS A 111 -6.91 19.62 -6.31
CA HIS A 111 -6.80 20.39 -5.06
C HIS A 111 -6.13 19.64 -3.92
N LEU A 112 -5.71 18.40 -4.16
CA LEU A 112 -5.05 17.56 -3.17
C LEU A 112 -3.63 17.17 -3.62
N THR A 113 -2.72 17.04 -2.64
CA THR A 113 -1.31 16.71 -2.91
C THR A 113 -0.88 15.49 -2.09
N GLY A 114 -0.17 14.58 -2.72
CA GLY A 114 0.51 13.48 -2.03
C GLY A 114 1.75 13.99 -1.29
N CYS A 115 2.15 13.29 -0.23
CA CYS A 115 3.32 13.59 0.56
C CYS A 115 4.05 12.30 0.94
N ASP A 116 5.35 12.22 0.67
CA ASP A 116 6.14 11.01 0.99
C ASP A 116 6.55 10.95 2.47
N VAL A 117 6.81 12.09 3.08
CA VAL A 117 7.29 12.18 4.46
C VAL A 117 6.48 13.23 5.22
N PRO A 118 5.86 12.87 6.38
CA PRO A 118 5.14 13.84 7.18
C PRO A 118 6.10 14.85 7.82
N ASN A 119 5.74 16.12 7.78
CA ASN A 119 6.53 17.20 8.35
C ASN A 119 6.17 17.53 9.81
N ASN A 120 5.04 17.04 10.32
CA ASN A 120 4.60 17.27 11.68
C ASN A 120 3.68 16.15 12.22
N LYS A 121 3.45 16.16 13.55
CA LYS A 121 2.61 15.16 14.24
C LYS A 121 1.14 15.22 13.85
N GLU A 122 0.64 16.38 13.45
CA GLU A 122 -0.76 16.51 13.07
C GLU A 122 -1.06 15.76 11.77
N MET A 123 -0.19 15.85 10.77
CA MET A 123 -0.33 15.04 9.54
C MET A 123 -0.30 13.54 9.84
N VAL A 124 0.52 13.11 10.80
CA VAL A 124 0.59 11.72 11.24
C VAL A 124 -0.70 11.27 11.93
N ARG A 125 -1.29 12.15 12.76
CA ARG A 125 -2.59 11.90 13.40
C ARG A 125 -3.72 11.79 12.36
N GLU A 126 -3.71 12.67 11.36
CA GLU A 126 -4.65 12.61 10.25
C GLU A 126 -4.53 11.30 9.45
N ALA A 127 -3.31 10.79 9.25
CA ALA A 127 -3.11 9.48 8.62
C ALA A 127 -3.77 8.35 9.44
N GLY A 128 -3.63 8.37 10.76
CA GLY A 128 -4.31 7.42 11.64
C GLY A 128 -5.82 7.45 11.47
N LYS A 129 -6.42 8.65 11.41
CA LYS A 129 -7.86 8.82 11.19
C LYS A 129 -8.31 8.28 9.82
N ALA A 130 -7.52 8.51 8.78
CA ALA A 130 -7.90 8.17 7.41
C ALA A 130 -7.98 6.65 7.17
N PHE A 131 -7.16 5.86 7.86
CA PHE A 131 -7.14 4.41 7.71
C PHE A 131 -8.08 3.64 8.66
N SER A 132 -8.84 4.33 9.52
CA SER A 132 -9.79 3.72 10.44
C SER A 132 -11.16 3.46 9.80
N VAL A 133 -11.28 2.49 8.88
CA VAL A 133 -12.54 2.11 8.21
C VAL A 133 -12.92 0.68 8.54
N THR A 134 -14.22 0.43 8.75
CA THR A 134 -14.74 -0.83 9.29
C THR A 134 -15.85 -1.41 8.43
N ASP A 135 -15.80 -2.57 8.00
CA ASP A 135 -16.80 -3.61 7.66
C ASP A 135 -16.42 -4.46 6.43
N PRO A 136 -16.05 -5.75 6.59
CA PRO A 136 -15.49 -6.56 5.51
C PRO A 136 -16.51 -7.36 4.69
N GLU A 137 -17.80 -7.34 5.00
CA GLU A 137 -18.77 -8.37 4.57
C GLU A 137 -18.90 -8.62 3.06
N LYS A 138 -18.30 -7.78 2.19
CA LYS A 138 -18.51 -7.86 0.74
C LYS A 138 -17.24 -7.88 -0.12
N LEU A 139 -16.06 -7.81 0.49
CA LEU A 139 -14.82 -7.78 -0.26
C LEU A 139 -14.28 -9.18 -0.56
N SER A 140 -13.72 -9.34 -1.74
CA SER A 140 -13.01 -10.55 -2.14
C SER A 140 -11.51 -10.45 -1.89
N VAL A 141 -10.86 -11.57 -1.57
CA VAL A 141 -9.39 -11.63 -1.45
C VAL A 141 -8.77 -11.60 -2.84
N THR A 142 -8.07 -10.49 -3.18
CA THR A 142 -7.43 -10.30 -4.49
C THR A 142 -6.03 -10.91 -4.55
N ILE A 143 -5.30 -10.90 -3.44
CA ILE A 143 -3.96 -11.48 -3.32
C ILE A 143 -3.91 -12.40 -2.08
N PRO A 144 -4.13 -13.71 -2.25
CA PRO A 144 -4.13 -14.64 -1.12
C PRO A 144 -2.81 -14.65 -0.35
N ASN A 145 -2.89 -14.60 0.99
CA ASN A 145 -1.75 -14.63 1.90
C ASN A 145 -0.76 -13.47 1.66
N PHE A 146 -1.25 -12.28 1.35
CA PHE A 146 -0.43 -11.13 0.97
C PHE A 146 0.58 -10.77 2.08
N HIS A 147 0.14 -10.70 3.34
CA HIS A 147 0.95 -10.43 4.53
C HIS A 147 1.14 -11.66 5.45
N SER A 148 1.13 -12.86 4.89
CA SER A 148 1.44 -14.07 5.67
C SER A 148 2.94 -14.19 5.91
N MET A 149 3.36 -14.13 7.16
CA MET A 149 4.75 -14.35 7.59
C MET A 149 5.23 -15.74 7.18
N GLN A 150 4.42 -16.77 7.42
CA GLN A 150 4.74 -18.14 7.04
C GLN A 150 5.04 -18.28 5.55
N LYS A 151 4.18 -17.69 4.69
CA LYS A 151 4.39 -17.73 3.23
C LYS A 151 5.66 -17.00 2.83
N ARG A 152 5.88 -15.78 3.36
CA ARG A 152 7.05 -14.96 2.99
C ARG A 152 8.34 -15.61 3.47
N TYR A 153 8.35 -16.13 4.69
CA TYR A 153 9.50 -16.84 5.21
C TYR A 153 9.78 -18.15 4.44
N GLY A 154 8.73 -18.90 4.09
CA GLY A 154 8.88 -20.10 3.23
C GLY A 154 9.46 -19.78 1.85
N GLN A 155 9.08 -18.64 1.25
CA GLN A 155 9.69 -18.16 -0.01
C GLN A 155 11.19 -17.86 0.17
N LEU A 156 11.58 -17.16 1.24
CA LEU A 156 12.97 -16.88 1.56
C LEU A 156 13.78 -18.19 1.73
N GLN A 157 13.26 -19.14 2.53
CA GLN A 157 13.91 -20.44 2.73
C GLN A 157 14.09 -21.20 1.41
N HIS A 158 13.09 -21.15 0.53
CA HIS A 158 13.18 -21.79 -0.78
C HIS A 158 14.30 -21.18 -1.63
N VAL A 159 14.42 -19.86 -1.65
CA VAL A 159 15.49 -19.17 -2.40
C VAL A 159 16.87 -19.49 -1.81
N LEU A 160 17.01 -19.45 -0.48
CA LEU A 160 18.27 -19.81 0.19
C LEU A 160 18.75 -21.22 -0.11
N LYS A 161 17.84 -22.20 -0.19
CA LYS A 161 18.17 -23.58 -0.53
C LYS A 161 18.63 -23.77 -1.98
N ASN A 162 18.20 -22.90 -2.89
CA ASN A 162 18.44 -23.03 -4.32
C ASN A 162 19.51 -22.05 -4.84
N THR A 163 20.04 -21.17 -4.00
CA THR A 163 21.12 -20.27 -4.41
C THR A 163 22.48 -20.94 -4.30
N THR A 164 23.35 -20.67 -5.27
CA THR A 164 24.77 -21.13 -5.29
C THR A 164 25.71 -20.01 -4.85
N ALA A 165 25.21 -18.82 -4.58
CA ALA A 165 26.02 -17.68 -4.13
C ALA A 165 26.53 -17.89 -2.69
N GLU A 166 27.68 -17.29 -2.38
CA GLU A 166 28.16 -17.22 -1.00
C GLU A 166 27.25 -16.31 -0.17
N LEU A 167 26.75 -16.83 0.96
CA LEU A 167 25.73 -16.18 1.78
C LEU A 167 26.26 -15.68 3.14
N SER A 168 27.54 -15.83 3.43
CA SER A 168 28.14 -15.45 4.72
C SER A 168 27.83 -14.01 5.14
N HIS A 169 27.70 -13.09 4.18
CA HIS A 169 27.38 -11.67 4.42
C HIS A 169 25.92 -11.42 4.82
N ILE A 170 25.03 -12.41 4.65
CA ILE A 170 23.61 -12.31 5.06
C ILE A 170 23.26 -13.19 6.26
N ASP A 171 24.13 -14.10 6.68
CA ASP A 171 23.89 -14.99 7.82
C ASP A 171 23.46 -14.25 9.11
N PRO A 172 24.07 -13.11 9.50
CA PRO A 172 23.63 -12.37 10.66
C PRO A 172 22.20 -11.84 10.52
N LEU A 173 21.84 -11.35 9.32
CA LEU A 173 20.52 -10.84 9.02
C LEU A 173 19.47 -11.96 9.08
N PHE A 174 19.79 -13.12 8.52
CA PHE A 174 18.90 -14.27 8.54
C PHE A 174 18.64 -14.77 9.96
N LYS A 175 19.65 -14.83 10.83
CA LYS A 175 19.46 -15.17 12.25
C LYS A 175 18.54 -14.21 12.96
N GLN A 176 18.69 -12.90 12.74
CA GLN A 176 17.79 -11.90 13.32
C GLN A 176 16.35 -12.09 12.83
N ILE A 177 16.15 -12.37 11.54
CA ILE A 177 14.83 -12.68 10.99
C ILE A 177 14.20 -13.88 11.70
N GLU A 178 14.95 -14.96 11.93
CA GLU A 178 14.46 -16.14 12.65
C GLU A 178 14.06 -15.81 14.09
N GLU A 179 14.90 -15.07 14.82
CA GLU A 179 14.64 -14.65 16.20
C GLU A 179 13.37 -13.79 16.29
N PHE A 180 13.26 -12.73 15.46
CA PHE A 180 12.10 -11.85 15.48
C PHE A 180 10.81 -12.54 15.03
N LYS A 181 10.89 -13.44 14.05
CA LYS A 181 9.76 -14.27 13.64
C LYS A 181 9.17 -15.02 14.82
N GLN A 182 10.00 -15.63 15.69
CA GLN A 182 9.52 -16.33 16.90
C GLN A 182 8.80 -15.40 17.87
N LEU A 183 9.31 -14.16 18.04
CA LEU A 183 8.68 -13.16 18.93
C LEU A 183 7.31 -12.68 18.40
N LEU A 184 7.07 -12.78 17.09
CA LEU A 184 5.86 -12.31 16.44
C LEU A 184 4.79 -13.40 16.22
N LEU A 185 5.09 -14.66 16.53
CA LEU A 185 4.14 -15.78 16.49
C LEU A 185 2.82 -15.54 17.23
N PRO A 186 2.76 -14.82 18.38
CA PRO A 186 1.50 -14.57 19.06
C PRO A 186 0.45 -13.87 18.17
N LEU A 187 0.86 -12.97 17.28
CA LEU A 187 -0.06 -12.34 16.33
C LEU A 187 -0.55 -13.35 15.28
N GLU A 188 0.33 -14.20 14.74
CA GLU A 188 -0.08 -15.24 13.79
C GLU A 188 -1.06 -16.22 14.40
N TYR A 189 -0.81 -16.69 15.64
CA TYR A 189 -1.75 -17.56 16.35
C TYR A 189 -3.11 -16.90 16.58
N ALA A 190 -3.13 -15.61 16.92
CA ALA A 190 -4.38 -14.89 17.11
C ALA A 190 -5.15 -14.68 15.79
N MET A 191 -4.45 -14.61 14.65
CA MET A 191 -5.07 -14.59 13.32
C MET A 191 -5.65 -15.97 12.96
N ASP A 192 -4.86 -17.03 13.12
CA ASP A 192 -5.24 -18.39 12.74
C ASP A 192 -6.39 -18.92 13.62
N SER A 193 -6.48 -18.49 14.88
CA SER A 193 -7.54 -18.84 15.83
C SER A 193 -8.78 -17.93 15.74
N GLU A 194 -8.80 -16.98 14.78
CA GLU A 194 -9.89 -16.01 14.59
C GLU A 194 -10.18 -15.15 15.85
N GLU A 195 -9.19 -14.99 16.74
CA GLU A 195 -9.30 -14.09 17.91
C GLU A 195 -9.34 -12.61 17.49
N ILE A 196 -8.82 -12.29 16.31
CA ILE A 196 -8.82 -10.97 15.72
C ILE A 196 -9.77 -10.97 14.53
N PRO A 197 -10.78 -10.08 14.49
CA PRO A 197 -11.74 -10.05 13.40
C PRO A 197 -11.08 -9.54 12.10
N LEU A 198 -11.61 -10.01 10.95
CA LEU A 198 -11.30 -9.42 9.68
C LEU A 198 -12.02 -8.07 9.53
N ARG A 199 -11.34 -7.14 8.91
CA ARG A 199 -11.82 -5.79 8.57
C ARG A 199 -11.55 -5.51 7.10
N ILE A 200 -12.07 -4.39 6.59
CA ILE A 200 -11.54 -3.81 5.35
C ILE A 200 -10.16 -3.28 5.68
N THR A 201 -9.13 -3.77 4.99
CA THR A 201 -7.76 -3.29 5.13
C THR A 201 -7.23 -2.80 3.80
N HIS A 202 -6.46 -1.73 3.86
CA HIS A 202 -5.78 -1.17 2.69
C HIS A 202 -4.66 -2.09 2.21
N ASN A 203 -3.92 -2.68 3.15
CA ASN A 203 -2.77 -3.57 2.93
C ASN A 203 -1.56 -2.95 2.21
N ASP A 204 -1.58 -1.65 1.97
CA ASP A 204 -0.45 -0.83 1.53
C ASP A 204 -0.65 0.61 2.06
N SER A 205 -0.87 0.73 3.37
CA SER A 205 -1.28 1.95 4.06
C SER A 205 -0.12 2.93 4.32
N LYS A 206 0.81 3.00 3.39
CA LYS A 206 1.92 3.95 3.43
C LYS A 206 1.39 5.39 3.41
N PHE A 207 2.16 6.29 4.02
CA PHE A 207 1.79 7.69 4.13
C PHE A 207 1.57 8.37 2.77
N ASN A 208 2.34 8.01 1.75
CA ASN A 208 2.18 8.54 0.39
C ASN A 208 0.93 8.03 -0.35
N ASN A 209 0.18 7.09 0.25
CA ASN A 209 -1.15 6.69 -0.22
C ASN A 209 -2.28 7.54 0.39
N LEU A 210 -1.92 8.71 0.95
CA LEU A 210 -2.84 9.74 1.41
C LEU A 210 -2.65 11.03 0.62
N LEU A 211 -3.75 11.65 0.26
CA LEU A 211 -3.75 13.00 -0.30
C LEU A 211 -4.22 14.00 0.77
N PHE A 212 -3.53 15.13 0.81
CA PHE A 212 -3.71 16.19 1.80
C PHE A 212 -4.17 17.49 1.12
N ASP A 213 -4.95 18.28 1.85
CA ASP A 213 -5.23 19.66 1.47
C ASP A 213 -4.07 20.60 1.86
N GLU A 214 -4.18 21.87 1.48
CA GLU A 214 -3.17 22.90 1.77
C GLU A 214 -2.95 23.12 3.28
N ALA A 215 -3.94 22.78 4.13
CA ALA A 215 -3.82 22.86 5.58
C ALA A 215 -3.16 21.61 6.19
N GLY A 216 -2.73 20.64 5.39
CA GLY A 216 -2.12 19.39 5.82
C GLY A 216 -3.09 18.39 6.46
N LYS A 217 -4.39 18.52 6.18
CA LYS A 217 -5.41 17.56 6.60
C LYS A 217 -5.54 16.46 5.55
N ALA A 218 -5.51 15.19 5.98
CA ALA A 218 -5.78 14.07 5.09
C ALA A 218 -7.22 14.17 4.56
N ARG A 219 -7.38 14.00 3.25
CA ARG A 219 -8.66 14.14 2.56
C ARG A 219 -9.07 12.93 1.76
N CYS A 220 -8.12 12.20 1.19
CA CYS A 220 -8.42 11.07 0.32
C CYS A 220 -7.39 9.96 0.51
N VAL A 221 -7.87 8.72 0.63
CA VAL A 221 -7.02 7.51 0.55
C VAL A 221 -6.97 7.07 -0.91
N VAL A 222 -5.76 6.80 -1.40
CA VAL A 222 -5.50 6.38 -2.78
C VAL A 222 -4.81 5.02 -2.84
N ASP A 223 -4.60 4.48 -4.04
CA ASP A 223 -3.97 3.18 -4.30
C ASP A 223 -4.72 2.00 -3.64
N LEU A 224 -6.00 1.88 -3.98
CA LEU A 224 -6.92 0.88 -3.40
C LEU A 224 -6.75 -0.54 -3.97
N ASP A 225 -5.67 -0.83 -4.67
CA ASP A 225 -5.49 -2.12 -5.38
C ASP A 225 -5.32 -3.32 -4.45
N THR A 226 -4.80 -3.08 -3.27
CA THR A 226 -4.58 -4.10 -2.25
C THR A 226 -5.69 -4.18 -1.23
N VAL A 227 -6.78 -3.40 -1.41
CA VAL A 227 -7.91 -3.40 -0.48
C VAL A 227 -8.64 -4.73 -0.55
N MET A 228 -8.65 -5.45 0.59
CA MET A 228 -9.28 -6.75 0.76
C MET A 228 -9.50 -7.04 2.25
N PRO A 229 -10.24 -8.12 2.62
CA PRO A 229 -10.33 -8.53 4.01
C PRO A 229 -8.95 -8.82 4.62
N GLY A 230 -8.70 -8.27 5.80
CA GLY A 230 -7.46 -8.46 6.56
C GLY A 230 -7.64 -8.07 8.02
N ILE A 231 -6.55 -8.08 8.79
CA ILE A 231 -6.55 -7.56 10.15
C ILE A 231 -6.00 -6.13 10.17
N ILE A 232 -6.54 -5.28 11.02
CA ILE A 232 -6.12 -3.87 11.11
C ILE A 232 -4.63 -3.69 11.39
N HIS A 233 -4.00 -4.70 11.99
CA HIS A 233 -2.58 -4.69 12.34
C HIS A 233 -1.68 -4.57 11.10
N PHE A 234 -2.15 -5.00 9.92
CA PHE A 234 -1.41 -4.81 8.68
C PHE A 234 -1.35 -3.33 8.32
N ASP A 235 -2.47 -2.61 8.38
CA ASP A 235 -2.51 -1.19 8.06
C ASP A 235 -1.78 -0.35 9.11
N VAL A 236 -2.03 -0.61 10.40
CA VAL A 236 -1.30 0.04 11.48
C VAL A 236 0.20 -0.19 11.35
N GLY A 237 0.60 -1.41 11.07
CA GLY A 237 2.00 -1.80 10.95
C GLY A 237 2.69 -1.18 9.75
N ASP A 238 2.05 -1.21 8.58
CA ASP A 238 2.62 -0.67 7.35
C ASP A 238 2.77 0.86 7.41
N CYS A 239 1.79 1.54 8.00
CA CYS A 239 1.87 2.96 8.26
C CYS A 239 3.00 3.29 9.26
N LEU A 240 3.03 2.63 10.42
CA LEU A 240 4.01 2.91 11.46
C LEU A 240 5.45 2.61 11.02
N ARG A 241 5.72 1.51 10.30
CA ARG A 241 7.07 1.18 9.82
C ARG A 241 7.62 2.21 8.83
N THR A 242 6.76 2.94 8.12
CA THR A 242 7.17 3.99 7.18
C THR A 242 7.20 5.37 7.80
N LEU A 243 6.31 5.66 8.76
CA LEU A 243 6.18 6.96 9.40
C LEU A 243 7.15 7.21 10.55
N THR A 244 7.49 6.16 11.29
CA THR A 244 8.24 6.33 12.54
C THR A 244 9.75 6.39 12.40
N PRO A 245 10.42 5.74 11.43
CA PRO A 245 11.86 5.91 11.26
C PRO A 245 12.24 7.35 10.93
N SER A 246 13.42 7.77 11.39
CA SER A 246 13.98 9.10 11.13
C SER A 246 14.65 9.22 9.76
N THR A 247 14.86 8.09 9.09
CA THR A 247 15.60 7.94 7.84
C THR A 247 14.72 7.30 6.76
N PRO A 248 15.09 7.38 5.49
CA PRO A 248 14.49 6.62 4.41
C PRO A 248 14.59 5.10 4.64
N GLU A 249 13.83 4.33 3.84
CA GLU A 249 13.77 2.87 3.92
C GLU A 249 15.06 2.17 3.45
N ASP A 250 15.95 2.90 2.80
CA ASP A 250 17.21 2.45 2.21
C ASP A 250 18.45 3.09 2.86
N GLU A 251 18.36 3.50 4.13
CA GLU A 251 19.48 4.02 4.91
C GLU A 251 20.57 2.96 5.10
N PRO A 252 21.78 3.14 4.54
CA PRO A 252 22.84 2.15 4.66
C PRO A 252 23.46 2.06 6.06
N GLU A 253 23.45 3.16 6.83
CA GLU A 253 24.00 3.21 8.17
C GLU A 253 22.90 2.99 9.22
N LEU A 254 22.74 1.75 9.67
CA LEU A 254 21.67 1.34 10.59
C LEU A 254 21.65 2.13 11.91
N ALA A 255 22.81 2.65 12.35
CA ALA A 255 22.90 3.46 13.55
C ALA A 255 22.14 4.81 13.44
N ASN A 256 21.88 5.28 12.22
CA ASN A 256 21.10 6.49 11.97
C ASN A 256 19.59 6.27 12.13
N ILE A 257 19.12 5.04 12.02
CA ILE A 257 17.70 4.69 12.13
C ILE A 257 17.27 4.87 13.59
N LYS A 258 16.39 5.83 13.84
CA LYS A 258 15.78 6.07 15.14
C LYS A 258 14.28 6.20 15.00
N LEU A 259 13.53 5.58 15.90
CA LEU A 259 12.07 5.71 15.88
C LEU A 259 11.62 7.03 16.53
N ARG A 260 10.81 7.78 15.80
CA ARG A 260 10.19 9.03 16.26
C ARG A 260 8.97 8.71 17.12
N LYS A 261 9.19 8.42 18.42
CA LYS A 261 8.12 8.02 19.37
C LYS A 261 6.91 8.95 19.35
N GLY A 262 7.13 10.25 19.15
CA GLY A 262 6.03 11.21 19.04
C GLY A 262 5.16 11.03 17.79
N PHE A 263 5.69 10.46 16.71
CA PHE A 263 4.92 10.12 15.51
C PHE A 263 4.12 8.84 15.73
N HIS A 264 4.72 7.84 16.37
CA HIS A 264 4.04 6.63 16.77
C HIS A 264 2.78 6.94 17.62
N SER A 265 2.94 7.73 18.68
CA SER A 265 1.81 8.14 19.54
C SER A 265 0.75 8.93 18.77
N ALA A 266 1.16 9.90 17.93
CA ALA A 266 0.23 10.71 17.15
C ALA A 266 -0.59 9.87 16.15
N PHE A 267 0.03 8.85 15.51
CA PHE A 267 -0.69 7.94 14.63
C PHE A 267 -1.74 7.14 15.41
N LEU A 268 -1.35 6.51 16.53
CA LEU A 268 -2.28 5.73 17.34
C LEU A 268 -3.40 6.59 17.95
N GLU A 269 -3.13 7.82 18.37
CA GLU A 269 -4.16 8.77 18.79
C GLU A 269 -5.19 9.03 17.68
N GLY A 270 -4.73 9.18 16.44
CA GLY A 270 -5.62 9.34 15.29
C GLY A 270 -6.40 8.06 14.97
N PHE A 271 -5.73 6.91 14.96
CA PHE A 271 -6.31 5.63 14.57
C PHE A 271 -7.31 5.09 15.59
N VAL A 272 -6.96 5.13 16.87
CA VAL A 272 -7.82 4.60 17.97
C VAL A 272 -8.87 5.62 18.38
N GLY A 273 -8.54 6.91 18.31
CA GLY A 273 -9.33 7.99 18.88
C GLY A 273 -10.57 8.40 18.10
N ASN A 274 -10.77 7.91 16.90
CA ASN A 274 -11.87 8.37 16.01
C ASN A 274 -13.26 7.98 16.50
N GLU A 275 -13.41 6.82 17.13
CA GLU A 275 -14.66 6.42 17.82
C GLU A 275 -14.31 5.48 18.97
N SER A 276 -14.72 5.82 20.19
CA SER A 276 -14.49 4.94 21.34
C SER A 276 -15.24 3.60 21.14
N GLY A 277 -14.49 2.50 21.10
CA GLY A 277 -15.08 1.15 21.14
C GLY A 277 -15.25 0.45 19.79
N TRP A 278 -14.74 0.98 18.66
CA TRP A 278 -14.78 0.28 17.39
C TRP A 278 -13.78 -0.90 17.32
N LEU A 279 -12.67 -0.84 18.07
CA LEU A 279 -11.71 -1.92 18.19
C LEU A 279 -12.11 -2.90 19.29
N THR A 280 -11.95 -4.19 19.04
CA THR A 280 -12.10 -5.24 20.04
C THR A 280 -10.92 -5.19 21.02
N LYS A 281 -11.09 -5.84 22.19
CA LYS A 281 -10.01 -5.97 23.18
C LYS A 281 -8.79 -6.71 22.62
N ASN A 282 -9.00 -7.70 21.73
CA ASN A 282 -7.93 -8.45 21.11
C ASN A 282 -7.20 -7.61 20.05
N GLU A 283 -7.92 -6.83 19.26
CA GLU A 283 -7.26 -5.89 18.35
C GLU A 283 -6.33 -4.94 19.10
N ILE A 284 -6.80 -4.34 20.20
CA ILE A 284 -5.99 -3.44 21.05
C ILE A 284 -4.80 -4.18 21.67
N LYS A 285 -4.99 -5.39 22.17
CA LYS A 285 -3.94 -6.20 22.81
C LYS A 285 -2.77 -6.47 21.85
N PHE A 286 -3.07 -6.68 20.56
CA PHE A 286 -2.06 -7.03 19.58
C PHE A 286 -1.51 -5.83 18.77
N LEU A 287 -2.00 -4.60 19.00
CA LEU A 287 -1.45 -3.39 18.34
C LEU A 287 0.08 -3.26 18.45
N PRO A 288 0.74 -3.57 19.58
CA PRO A 288 2.20 -3.50 19.67
C PRO A 288 2.96 -4.40 18.70
N TYR A 289 2.33 -5.45 18.20
CA TYR A 289 2.93 -6.36 17.21
C TYR A 289 2.86 -5.83 15.77
N SER A 290 2.04 -4.82 15.50
CA SER A 290 1.72 -4.36 14.15
C SER A 290 2.95 -3.88 13.37
N ALA A 291 3.68 -2.89 13.92
CA ALA A 291 4.85 -2.32 13.25
C ALA A 291 6.00 -3.33 13.08
N PRO A 292 6.42 -4.07 14.12
CA PRO A 292 7.48 -5.06 13.97
C PRO A 292 7.08 -6.21 13.02
N TYR A 293 5.81 -6.62 13.01
CA TYR A 293 5.33 -7.66 12.10
C TYR A 293 5.45 -7.23 10.63
N MET A 294 4.96 -6.04 10.30
CA MET A 294 5.00 -5.54 8.92
C MET A 294 6.43 -5.17 8.49
N ALA A 295 7.24 -4.60 9.38
CA ALA A 295 8.64 -4.36 9.11
C ALA A 295 9.39 -5.67 8.81
N LEU A 296 9.18 -6.72 9.61
CA LEU A 296 9.82 -8.01 9.37
C LEU A 296 9.38 -8.65 8.04
N ILE A 297 8.08 -8.60 7.71
CA ILE A 297 7.57 -9.09 6.42
C ILE A 297 8.27 -8.36 5.26
N MET A 298 8.39 -7.05 5.34
CA MET A 298 9.05 -6.27 4.28
C MET A 298 10.54 -6.57 4.22
N GLY A 299 11.21 -6.71 5.35
CA GLY A 299 12.61 -7.17 5.40
C GLY A 299 12.82 -8.53 4.72
N ILE A 300 11.95 -9.49 5.00
CA ILE A 300 11.96 -10.82 4.34
C ILE A 300 11.72 -10.69 2.83
N ARG A 301 10.77 -9.87 2.40
CA ARG A 301 10.47 -9.68 0.98
C ARG A 301 11.62 -9.02 0.23
N PHE A 302 12.24 -7.98 0.79
CA PHE A 302 13.40 -7.33 0.19
C PHE A 302 14.59 -8.26 0.10
N LEU A 303 14.88 -9.05 1.17
CA LEU A 303 15.95 -10.04 1.15
C LEU A 303 15.72 -11.14 0.11
N THR A 304 14.47 -11.60 0.01
CA THR A 304 14.08 -12.61 -1.00
C THR A 304 14.31 -12.08 -2.41
N ASP A 305 13.90 -10.85 -2.67
CA ASP A 305 14.05 -10.23 -3.99
C ASP A 305 15.51 -9.94 -4.33
N TYR A 306 16.32 -9.48 -3.37
CA TYR A 306 17.77 -9.36 -3.53
C TYR A 306 18.41 -10.67 -3.98
N LEU A 307 18.09 -11.77 -3.30
CA LEU A 307 18.61 -13.10 -3.63
C LEU A 307 18.11 -13.64 -4.98
N GLN A 308 17.01 -13.12 -5.48
CA GLN A 308 16.46 -13.44 -6.80
C GLN A 308 16.98 -12.52 -7.92
N GLY A 309 17.83 -11.54 -7.61
CA GLY A 309 18.40 -10.59 -8.57
C GLY A 309 17.58 -9.31 -8.77
N ASN A 310 16.83 -8.87 -7.76
CA ASN A 310 16.05 -7.61 -7.75
C ASN A 310 15.01 -7.53 -8.88
N ILE A 311 14.15 -8.55 -9.00
CA ILE A 311 13.17 -8.64 -10.08
C ILE A 311 11.80 -8.06 -9.72
N TYR A 312 11.46 -7.97 -8.45
CA TYR A 312 10.13 -7.52 -8.02
C TYR A 312 10.10 -6.03 -7.63
N PHE A 313 11.01 -5.61 -6.76
CA PHE A 313 11.11 -4.21 -6.34
C PHE A 313 12.10 -3.45 -7.23
N SER A 314 11.76 -2.21 -7.58
CA SER A 314 12.73 -1.34 -8.27
C SER A 314 13.99 -1.17 -7.41
N SER A 315 15.15 -1.19 -8.06
CA SER A 315 16.44 -1.03 -7.39
C SER A 315 17.35 -0.13 -8.21
N ASP A 316 18.03 0.81 -7.55
CA ASP A 316 18.95 1.75 -8.20
C ASP A 316 20.37 1.17 -8.33
N HIS A 317 20.67 0.14 -7.53
CA HIS A 317 21.95 -0.57 -7.56
C HIS A 317 21.79 -2.01 -7.03
N PRO A 318 22.75 -2.92 -7.27
CA PRO A 318 22.60 -4.35 -6.95
C PRO A 318 22.26 -4.67 -5.50
N GLU A 319 22.78 -3.90 -4.52
CA GLU A 319 22.58 -4.14 -3.08
C GLU A 319 21.40 -3.37 -2.49
N HIS A 320 20.63 -2.61 -3.29
CA HIS A 320 19.58 -1.74 -2.79
C HIS A 320 18.55 -2.48 -1.93
N ASN A 321 18.04 -3.62 -2.40
CA ASN A 321 17.07 -4.40 -1.62
C ASN A 321 17.70 -5.14 -0.43
N LEU A 322 19.01 -5.41 -0.41
CA LEU A 322 19.70 -5.89 0.78
C LEU A 322 19.78 -4.79 1.86
N ILE A 323 20.07 -3.55 1.48
CA ILE A 323 20.08 -2.39 2.38
C ILE A 323 18.66 -2.21 2.97
N ARG A 324 17.64 -2.20 2.13
CA ARG A 324 16.23 -2.13 2.58
C ARG A 324 15.86 -3.26 3.55
N ALA A 325 16.30 -4.49 3.28
CA ALA A 325 16.07 -5.61 4.18
C ALA A 325 16.69 -5.37 5.56
N ARG A 326 17.94 -4.90 5.62
CA ARG A 326 18.63 -4.56 6.86
C ARG A 326 17.91 -3.44 7.61
N CYS A 327 17.46 -2.38 6.90
CA CYS A 327 16.70 -1.29 7.49
C CYS A 327 15.41 -1.81 8.15
N GLN A 328 14.63 -2.64 7.46
CA GLN A 328 13.38 -3.15 8.00
C GLN A 328 13.59 -4.08 9.20
N VAL A 329 14.64 -4.88 9.20
CA VAL A 329 15.00 -5.72 10.36
C VAL A 329 15.45 -4.86 11.54
N GLU A 330 16.18 -3.75 11.30
CA GLU A 330 16.52 -2.80 12.37
C GLU A 330 15.27 -2.09 12.92
N VAL A 331 14.33 -1.69 12.07
CA VAL A 331 13.02 -1.14 12.50
C VAL A 331 12.24 -2.16 13.34
N THR A 332 12.29 -3.44 12.98
CA THR A 332 11.64 -4.52 13.76
C THR A 332 12.22 -4.63 15.18
N LYS A 333 13.52 -4.41 15.32
CA LYS A 333 14.25 -4.50 16.60
C LYS A 333 13.93 -3.36 17.57
N GLN A 334 13.65 -2.16 17.09
CA GLN A 334 13.40 -0.95 17.88
C GLN A 334 11.96 -0.83 18.36
#